data_a95a1095ede8f6d1c6fa6295850389b8
#
_entry.id   a95a1095ede8f6d1c6fa6295850389b8
#
_cell.length_a   1.000
_cell.length_b   1.000
_cell.length_c   1.000
_cell.angle_alpha   90.00
_cell.angle_beta   90.00
_cell.angle_gamma   90.00
#
_symmetry.space_group_name_H-M   'P 1'
#
loop_
_entity.id
_entity.type
_entity.pdbx_description
1 polymer ?
#
loop_
_entity_poly.entity_id
_entity_poly.type
_entity_poly.pdbx_seq_one_letter_code
_entity_poly.pdbx_strand_id
1 'polypeptide(L)'
;MKNLNGKVIALTGAGSGIGRCLAIQLAQHGSHLSLSDVDEAGLKETKELLSQDIIVTTHIVDVADREQVYAWAENTVKDHGHVDCIINNAGVASTASIEEIRYEDFNWVFNVVFYGVLYGTKAFLPHLKQRPDAHIVNISSVNGFIATPRNGAYA
;
A
#
# COMPACT_ATOMS: atom_id res chain seq x y z
N MET A 1 3.16 -8.61 -15.30
CA MET A 1 3.83 -7.38 -15.82
C MET A 1 5.27 -7.72 -16.16
N LYS A 2 5.63 -7.70 -17.44
CA LYS A 2 6.99 -8.07 -17.91
C LYS A 2 7.93 -6.87 -17.97
N ASN A 3 7.38 -5.66 -18.07
CA ASN A 3 8.14 -4.41 -18.12
C ASN A 3 7.49 -3.40 -17.19
N LEU A 4 8.28 -2.76 -16.34
CA LEU A 4 7.84 -1.77 -15.35
C LEU A 4 7.99 -0.33 -15.85
N ASN A 5 8.79 -0.10 -16.90
CA ASN A 5 9.04 1.23 -17.43
C ASN A 5 7.76 1.91 -17.93
N GLY A 6 7.48 3.11 -17.46
CA GLY A 6 6.30 3.89 -17.77
C GLY A 6 4.98 3.36 -17.16
N LYS A 7 5.03 2.34 -16.30
CA LYS A 7 3.86 1.85 -15.56
C LYS A 7 3.53 2.74 -14.39
N VAL A 8 2.25 2.93 -14.12
CA VAL A 8 1.77 3.67 -12.94
C VAL A 8 1.44 2.68 -11.83
N ILE A 9 2.12 2.79 -10.72
CA ILE A 9 2.00 1.89 -9.57
C ILE A 9 1.55 2.68 -8.34
N ALA A 10 0.42 2.31 -7.78
CA ALA A 10 -0.06 2.76 -6.49
C ALA A 10 0.51 1.86 -5.38
N LEU A 11 1.04 2.45 -4.30
CA LEU A 11 1.70 1.73 -3.22
C LEU A 11 1.30 2.28 -1.86
N THR A 12 0.75 1.43 -0.98
CA THR A 12 0.42 1.78 0.40
C THR A 12 1.60 1.52 1.35
N GLY A 13 1.69 2.27 2.45
CA GLY A 13 2.76 2.12 3.43
C GLY A 13 4.13 2.51 2.87
N ALA A 14 4.17 3.53 2.02
CA ALA A 14 5.36 3.95 1.28
C ALA A 14 6.31 4.85 2.08
N GLY A 15 5.90 5.30 3.27
CA GLY A 15 6.69 6.22 4.10
C GLY A 15 7.91 5.58 4.73
N SER A 16 7.98 4.25 4.86
CA SER A 16 9.09 3.57 5.53
C SER A 16 9.28 2.12 5.08
N GLY A 17 10.27 1.44 5.63
CA GLY A 17 10.46 0.00 5.57
C GLY A 17 10.38 -0.61 4.17
N ILE A 18 9.58 -1.66 4.03
CA ILE A 18 9.40 -2.41 2.77
C ILE A 18 8.81 -1.50 1.68
N GLY A 19 7.81 -0.67 2.03
CA GLY A 19 7.17 0.23 1.06
C GLY A 19 8.16 1.24 0.47
N ARG A 20 9.00 1.86 1.30
CA ARG A 20 10.07 2.76 0.82
C ARG A 20 11.06 2.04 -0.10
N CYS A 21 11.51 0.85 0.30
CA CYS A 21 12.41 0.05 -0.54
C CYS A 21 11.77 -0.31 -1.89
N LEU A 22 10.50 -0.70 -1.88
CA LEU A 22 9.75 -0.98 -3.11
C LEU A 22 9.63 0.27 -4.00
N ALA A 23 9.30 1.44 -3.42
CA ALA A 23 9.22 2.69 -4.17
C ALA A 23 10.54 3.01 -4.88
N ILE A 24 11.68 2.86 -4.18
CA ILE A 24 13.02 3.09 -4.76
C ILE A 24 13.28 2.10 -5.91
N GLN A 25 13.01 0.82 -5.72
CA GLN A 25 13.25 -0.19 -6.76
C GLN A 25 12.36 0.03 -7.98
N LEU A 26 11.08 0.33 -7.78
CA LEU A 26 10.13 0.61 -8.87
C LEU A 26 10.53 1.87 -9.66
N ALA A 27 10.98 2.91 -8.97
CA ALA A 27 11.51 4.12 -9.60
C ALA A 27 12.74 3.86 -10.46
N GLN A 28 13.67 3.02 -9.98
CA GLN A 28 14.86 2.61 -10.75
C GLN A 28 14.52 1.85 -12.04
N HIS A 29 13.35 1.19 -12.06
CA HIS A 29 12.81 0.53 -13.25
C HIS A 29 11.95 1.45 -14.13
N GLY A 30 11.88 2.75 -13.84
CA GLY A 30 11.20 3.76 -14.65
C GLY A 30 9.67 3.78 -14.44
N SER A 31 9.16 3.23 -13.33
CA SER A 31 7.73 3.33 -13.00
C SER A 31 7.38 4.69 -12.45
N HIS A 32 6.19 5.20 -12.80
CA HIS A 32 5.55 6.33 -12.14
C HIS A 32 4.84 5.84 -10.86
N LEU A 33 4.84 6.64 -9.80
CA LEU A 33 4.40 6.20 -8.48
C LEU A 33 3.35 7.11 -7.86
N SER A 34 2.25 6.50 -7.38
CA SER A 34 1.31 7.12 -6.46
C SER A 34 1.52 6.49 -5.07
N LEU A 35 2.19 7.21 -4.18
CA LEU A 35 2.60 6.73 -2.87
C LEU A 35 1.61 7.17 -1.80
N SER A 36 1.25 6.27 -0.88
CA SER A 36 0.40 6.61 0.25
C SER A 36 0.95 6.07 1.58
N ASP A 37 0.76 6.85 2.63
CA ASP A 37 1.07 6.51 4.02
C ASP A 37 0.29 7.45 4.95
N VAL A 38 0.19 7.11 6.23
CA VAL A 38 -0.27 8.03 7.28
C VAL A 38 0.83 8.99 7.73
N ASP A 39 2.10 8.62 7.51
CA ASP A 39 3.29 9.40 7.88
C ASP A 39 3.71 10.32 6.72
N GLU A 40 3.30 11.59 6.80
CA GLU A 40 3.65 12.63 5.82
C GLU A 40 5.17 12.84 5.74
N ALA A 41 5.87 12.85 6.87
CA ALA A 41 7.32 13.06 6.89
C ALA A 41 8.04 11.88 6.20
N GLY A 42 7.63 10.65 6.49
CA GLY A 42 8.15 9.47 5.84
C GLY A 42 7.91 9.43 4.34
N LEU A 43 6.72 9.88 3.88
CA LEU A 43 6.43 10.02 2.43
C LEU A 43 7.34 11.05 1.76
N LYS A 44 7.58 12.18 2.41
CA LYS A 44 8.49 13.22 1.90
C LYS A 44 9.91 12.69 1.77
N GLU A 45 10.44 12.05 2.81
CA GLU A 45 11.76 11.41 2.77
C GLU A 45 11.85 10.37 1.63
N THR A 46 10.84 9.52 1.49
CA THR A 46 10.80 8.53 0.42
C THR A 46 10.86 9.21 -0.94
N LYS A 47 10.04 10.24 -1.17
CA LYS A 47 10.00 10.97 -2.44
C LYS A 47 11.34 11.63 -2.79
N GLU A 48 12.07 12.16 -1.81
CA GLU A 48 13.40 12.78 -1.99
C GLU A 48 14.47 11.78 -2.44
N LEU A 49 14.27 10.48 -2.18
CA LEU A 49 15.17 9.41 -2.61
C LEU A 49 14.91 8.91 -4.04
N LEU A 50 13.84 9.37 -4.68
CA LEU A 50 13.45 8.87 -5.99
C LEU A 50 14.04 9.70 -7.14
N SER A 51 14.19 9.07 -8.32
CA SER A 51 14.62 9.75 -9.54
C SER A 51 13.64 10.86 -9.94
N GLN A 52 14.17 11.96 -10.46
CA GLN A 52 13.40 13.07 -11.02
C GLN A 52 12.80 12.77 -12.41
N ASP A 53 13.19 11.66 -13.03
CA ASP A 53 12.76 11.29 -14.39
C ASP A 53 11.38 10.61 -14.43
N ILE A 54 10.77 10.38 -13.27
CA ILE A 54 9.46 9.75 -13.15
C ILE A 54 8.45 10.70 -12.47
N ILE A 55 7.17 10.46 -12.70
CA ILE A 55 6.09 11.19 -12.00
C ILE A 55 5.84 10.49 -10.65
N VAL A 56 5.93 11.26 -9.56
CA VAL A 56 5.67 10.77 -8.20
C VAL A 56 4.67 11.69 -7.50
N THR A 57 3.53 11.14 -7.12
CA THR A 57 2.56 11.79 -6.23
C THR A 57 2.56 11.14 -4.85
N THR A 58 2.27 11.93 -3.82
CA THR A 58 2.19 11.48 -2.42
C THR A 58 0.86 11.86 -1.82
N HIS A 59 0.25 10.96 -1.07
CA HIS A 59 -1.08 11.12 -0.47
C HIS A 59 -1.07 10.65 0.98
N ILE A 60 -1.58 11.46 1.89
CA ILE A 60 -1.77 11.05 3.28
C ILE A 60 -3.07 10.25 3.32
N VAL A 61 -2.96 8.95 3.61
CA VAL A 61 -4.08 8.00 3.58
C VAL A 61 -3.94 7.01 4.73
N ASP A 62 -4.96 6.94 5.56
CA ASP A 62 -5.17 5.81 6.44
C ASP A 62 -5.90 4.70 5.65
N VAL A 63 -5.23 3.56 5.44
CA VAL A 63 -5.83 2.44 4.70
C VAL A 63 -7.01 1.80 5.44
N ALA A 64 -7.15 2.02 6.76
CA ALA A 64 -8.32 1.63 7.54
C ALA A 64 -9.55 2.49 7.25
N ASP A 65 -9.37 3.67 6.65
CA ASP A 65 -10.46 4.56 6.23
C ASP A 65 -10.82 4.31 4.75
N ARG A 66 -11.98 3.69 4.54
CA ARG A 66 -12.46 3.38 3.20
C ARG A 66 -12.57 4.59 2.29
N GLU A 67 -13.06 5.72 2.82
CA GLU A 67 -13.33 6.91 2.01
C GLU A 67 -12.02 7.57 1.54
N GLN A 68 -11.01 7.61 2.41
CA GLN A 68 -9.66 8.07 2.04
C GLN A 68 -9.04 7.20 0.94
N VAL A 69 -9.16 5.88 1.04
CA VAL A 69 -8.62 4.95 0.03
C VAL A 69 -9.30 5.13 -1.32
N TYR A 70 -10.63 5.31 -1.35
CA TYR A 70 -11.35 5.54 -2.59
C TYR A 70 -10.99 6.91 -3.20
N ALA A 71 -10.91 7.96 -2.39
CA ALA A 71 -10.48 9.27 -2.85
C ALA A 71 -9.04 9.24 -3.42
N TRP A 72 -8.15 8.46 -2.78
CA TRP A 72 -6.80 8.26 -3.30
C TRP A 72 -6.77 7.56 -4.65
N ALA A 73 -7.60 6.53 -4.87
CA ALA A 73 -7.68 5.85 -6.16
C ALA A 73 -8.10 6.81 -7.29
N GLU A 74 -9.12 7.65 -7.04
CA GLU A 74 -9.56 8.67 -8.01
C GLU A 74 -8.46 9.72 -8.27
N ASN A 75 -7.80 10.21 -7.22
CA ASN A 75 -6.69 11.16 -7.35
C ASN A 75 -5.52 10.55 -8.12
N THR A 76 -5.19 9.28 -7.88
CA THR A 76 -4.14 8.57 -8.65
C THR A 76 -4.44 8.60 -10.15
N VAL A 77 -5.66 8.27 -10.55
CA VAL A 77 -6.04 8.29 -11.96
C VAL A 77 -6.07 9.72 -12.53
N LYS A 78 -6.50 10.69 -11.74
CA LYS A 78 -6.48 12.10 -12.14
C LYS A 78 -5.06 12.62 -12.39
N ASP A 79 -4.12 12.26 -11.53
CA ASP A 79 -2.74 12.77 -11.55
C ASP A 79 -1.88 12.08 -12.61
N HIS A 80 -2.11 10.78 -12.83
CA HIS A 80 -1.30 9.94 -13.73
C HIS A 80 -2.02 9.51 -15.02
N GLY A 81 -3.33 9.81 -15.16
CA GLY A 81 -4.15 9.41 -16.30
C GLY A 81 -4.63 7.96 -16.25
N HIS A 82 -3.97 7.08 -15.51
CA HIS A 82 -4.33 5.68 -15.33
C HIS A 82 -3.58 5.07 -14.13
N VAL A 83 -3.87 3.81 -13.84
CA VAL A 83 -3.10 2.97 -12.91
C VAL A 83 -2.97 1.56 -13.47
N ASP A 84 -1.78 0.96 -13.39
CA ASP A 84 -1.49 -0.38 -13.88
C ASP A 84 -1.33 -1.40 -12.75
N CYS A 85 -1.00 -0.96 -11.53
CA CYS A 85 -0.83 -1.84 -10.39
C CYS A 85 -1.20 -1.15 -9.08
N ILE A 86 -1.82 -1.89 -8.17
CA ILE A 86 -1.90 -1.56 -6.75
C ILE A 86 -1.07 -2.56 -5.95
N ILE A 87 -0.20 -2.04 -5.06
CA ILE A 87 0.55 -2.83 -4.09
C ILE A 87 0.01 -2.48 -2.70
N ASN A 88 -0.78 -3.37 -2.13
CA ASN A 88 -1.25 -3.31 -0.76
C ASN A 88 -0.11 -3.80 0.15
N ASN A 89 0.67 -2.87 0.68
CA ASN A 89 1.84 -3.14 1.53
C ASN A 89 1.67 -2.62 2.95
N ALA A 90 0.86 -1.59 3.18
CA ALA A 90 0.63 -1.07 4.52
C ALA A 90 0.24 -2.18 5.50
N GLY A 91 0.90 -2.21 6.64
CA GLY A 91 0.66 -3.22 7.65
C GLY A 91 1.21 -2.79 9.00
N VAL A 92 0.55 -3.26 10.04
CA VAL A 92 0.90 -3.05 11.45
C VAL A 92 0.78 -4.37 12.20
N ALA A 93 1.46 -4.49 13.32
CA ALA A 93 1.36 -5.65 14.19
C ALA A 93 1.24 -5.23 15.65
N SER A 94 0.52 -6.03 16.43
CA SER A 94 0.47 -5.93 17.88
C SER A 94 0.89 -7.26 18.49
N THR A 95 1.76 -7.22 19.48
CA THR A 95 2.30 -8.42 20.15
C THR A 95 1.61 -8.60 21.50
N ALA A 96 0.56 -9.41 21.52
CA ALA A 96 -0.17 -9.79 22.71
C ALA A 96 -0.77 -11.20 22.55
N SER A 97 -1.01 -11.92 23.65
CA SER A 97 -1.83 -13.13 23.61
C SER A 97 -3.30 -12.77 23.31
N ILE A 98 -4.09 -13.72 22.84
CA ILE A 98 -5.54 -13.52 22.63
C ILE A 98 -6.26 -13.13 23.92
N GLU A 99 -5.77 -13.62 25.07
CA GLU A 99 -6.32 -13.29 26.39
C GLU A 99 -6.02 -11.85 26.81
N GLU A 100 -4.84 -11.33 26.43
CA GLU A 100 -4.34 -10.02 26.88
C GLU A 100 -4.64 -8.89 25.90
N ILE A 101 -4.86 -9.19 24.60
CA ILE A 101 -5.05 -8.16 23.59
C ILE A 101 -6.35 -7.37 23.83
N ARG A 102 -6.25 -6.06 23.82
CA ARG A 102 -7.44 -5.21 23.87
C ARG A 102 -8.18 -5.24 22.54
N TYR A 103 -9.49 -5.14 22.56
CA TYR A 103 -10.29 -5.11 21.32
C TYR A 103 -9.90 -3.96 20.38
N GLU A 104 -9.50 -2.81 20.93
CA GLU A 104 -9.05 -1.66 20.14
C GLU A 104 -7.79 -2.00 19.34
N ASP A 105 -6.80 -2.65 19.97
CA ASP A 105 -5.54 -3.04 19.31
C ASP A 105 -5.79 -4.16 18.28
N PHE A 106 -6.67 -5.11 18.60
CA PHE A 106 -7.10 -6.14 17.65
C PHE A 106 -7.77 -5.52 16.42
N ASN A 107 -8.75 -4.64 16.65
CA ASN A 107 -9.48 -3.98 15.57
C ASN A 107 -8.56 -3.08 14.74
N TRP A 108 -7.61 -2.38 15.37
CA TRP A 108 -6.63 -1.57 14.65
C TRP A 108 -5.80 -2.41 13.69
N VAL A 109 -5.22 -3.52 14.17
CA VAL A 109 -4.45 -4.45 13.30
C VAL A 109 -5.34 -4.97 12.18
N PHE A 110 -6.52 -5.48 12.49
CA PHE A 110 -7.44 -6.07 11.53
C PHE A 110 -7.91 -5.05 10.48
N ASN A 111 -8.21 -3.83 10.89
CA ASN A 111 -8.62 -2.76 9.97
C ASN A 111 -7.51 -2.41 8.97
N VAL A 112 -6.26 -2.36 9.41
CA VAL A 112 -5.14 -2.07 8.51
C VAL A 112 -4.81 -3.27 7.62
N VAL A 113 -4.60 -4.47 8.19
CA VAL A 113 -4.05 -5.60 7.41
C VAL A 113 -5.09 -6.36 6.59
N PHE A 114 -6.37 -6.30 6.97
CA PHE A 114 -7.45 -6.95 6.23
C PHE A 114 -8.30 -5.96 5.45
N TYR A 115 -8.94 -4.99 6.15
CA TYR A 115 -9.79 -4.03 5.45
C TYR A 115 -9.02 -3.08 4.56
N GLY A 116 -7.79 -2.68 4.93
CA GLY A 116 -6.93 -1.88 4.07
C GLY A 116 -6.65 -2.55 2.72
N VAL A 117 -6.34 -3.85 2.73
CA VAL A 117 -6.16 -4.66 1.51
C VAL A 117 -7.47 -4.76 0.70
N LEU A 118 -8.59 -4.98 1.39
CA LEU A 118 -9.91 -5.05 0.75
C LEU A 118 -10.29 -3.72 0.09
N TYR A 119 -10.11 -2.60 0.80
CA TYR A 119 -10.43 -1.27 0.29
C TYR A 119 -9.53 -0.89 -0.88
N GLY A 120 -8.21 -1.08 -0.77
CA GLY A 120 -7.26 -0.85 -1.86
C GLY A 120 -7.61 -1.67 -3.10
N THR A 121 -7.86 -2.95 -2.92
CA THR A 121 -8.28 -3.83 -4.01
C THR A 121 -9.57 -3.33 -4.67
N LYS A 122 -10.61 -3.03 -3.89
CA LYS A 122 -11.92 -2.61 -4.44
C LYS A 122 -11.89 -1.24 -5.07
N ALA A 123 -11.14 -0.28 -4.49
CA ALA A 123 -11.04 1.08 -5.02
C ALA A 123 -10.30 1.12 -6.37
N PHE A 124 -9.21 0.38 -6.49
CA PHE A 124 -8.42 0.36 -7.72
C PHE A 124 -8.92 -0.59 -8.80
N LEU A 125 -9.68 -1.64 -8.45
CA LEU A 125 -10.14 -2.65 -9.41
C LEU A 125 -10.89 -2.10 -10.63
N PRO A 126 -11.80 -1.11 -10.53
CA PRO A 126 -12.48 -0.55 -11.71
C PRO A 126 -11.51 0.08 -12.71
N HIS A 127 -10.48 0.75 -12.23
CA HIS A 127 -9.45 1.40 -13.05
C HIS A 127 -8.49 0.36 -13.66
N LEU A 128 -8.08 -0.64 -12.89
CA LEU A 128 -7.21 -1.73 -13.34
C LEU A 128 -7.84 -2.56 -14.45
N LYS A 129 -9.16 -2.81 -14.37
CA LYS A 129 -9.90 -3.54 -15.44
C LYS A 129 -9.86 -2.86 -16.81
N GLN A 130 -9.54 -1.58 -16.87
CA GLN A 130 -9.41 -0.84 -18.13
C GLN A 130 -8.00 -0.99 -18.75
N ARG A 131 -7.10 -1.69 -18.09
CA ARG A 131 -5.71 -1.88 -18.52
C ARG A 131 -5.47 -3.28 -19.07
N PRO A 132 -4.72 -3.43 -20.17
CA PRO A 132 -4.46 -4.75 -20.77
C PRO A 132 -3.52 -5.63 -19.93
N ASP A 133 -2.70 -5.02 -19.06
CA ASP A 133 -1.68 -5.71 -18.25
C ASP A 133 -1.65 -5.08 -16.85
N ALA A 134 -2.69 -5.36 -16.07
CA ALA A 134 -2.87 -4.84 -14.72
C ALA A 134 -2.61 -5.89 -13.63
N HIS A 135 -2.16 -5.44 -12.46
CA HIS A 135 -1.85 -6.33 -11.34
C HIS A 135 -2.38 -5.78 -10.02
N ILE A 136 -2.71 -6.70 -9.13
CA ILE A 136 -2.94 -6.46 -7.71
C ILE A 136 -1.91 -7.29 -6.96
N VAL A 137 -1.11 -6.65 -6.11
CA VAL A 137 -0.10 -7.29 -5.28
C VAL A 137 -0.44 -7.04 -3.82
N ASN A 138 -0.52 -8.10 -3.03
CA ASN A 138 -0.72 -8.01 -1.58
C ASN A 138 0.53 -8.52 -0.88
N ILE A 139 1.16 -7.66 -0.09
CA ILE A 139 2.31 -8.05 0.74
C ILE A 139 1.75 -8.81 1.96
N SER A 140 2.09 -10.07 2.02
CA SER A 140 1.68 -10.98 3.09
C SER A 140 2.85 -11.25 4.04
N SER A 141 2.64 -12.13 4.99
CA SER A 141 3.64 -12.55 5.98
C SER A 141 3.66 -14.07 6.10
N VAL A 142 4.78 -14.61 6.58
CA VAL A 142 4.86 -16.00 7.03
C VAL A 142 3.83 -16.31 8.12
N ASN A 143 3.43 -15.31 8.90
CA ASN A 143 2.39 -15.45 9.92
C ASN A 143 1.00 -15.74 9.34
N GLY A 144 0.77 -15.51 8.05
CA GLY A 144 -0.44 -15.97 7.36
C GLY A 144 -0.47 -17.48 7.09
N PHE A 145 0.65 -18.18 7.29
CA PHE A 145 0.76 -19.65 7.17
C PHE A 145 1.08 -20.33 8.50
N ILE A 146 1.82 -19.66 9.38
CA ILE A 146 2.28 -20.20 10.65
C ILE A 146 1.93 -19.19 11.74
N ALA A 147 0.95 -19.54 12.58
CA ALA A 147 0.60 -18.72 13.73
C ALA A 147 1.75 -18.77 14.76
N THR A 148 2.40 -17.62 14.97
CA THR A 148 3.41 -17.50 16.03
C THR A 148 2.76 -17.08 17.35
N PRO A 149 3.27 -17.53 18.50
CA PRO A 149 2.75 -17.10 19.80
C PRO A 149 2.71 -15.56 19.91
N ARG A 150 1.65 -15.05 20.51
CA ARG A 150 1.42 -13.61 20.77
C ARG A 150 1.19 -12.74 19.52
N ASN A 151 0.87 -13.32 18.38
CA ASN A 151 0.55 -12.60 17.13
C ASN A 151 -0.87 -12.89 16.60
N GLY A 152 -1.80 -13.23 17.48
CA GLY A 152 -3.14 -13.69 17.10
C GLY A 152 -4.00 -12.68 16.32
N ALA A 153 -3.73 -11.38 16.42
CA ALA A 153 -4.42 -10.37 15.61
C ALA A 153 -3.86 -10.21 14.20
N TYR A 154 -2.61 -10.67 13.99
CA TYR A 154 -1.87 -10.47 12.74
C TYR A 154 -1.77 -11.75 11.90
N ALA A 155 -1.96 -12.94 12.52
CA ALA A 155 -1.82 -14.26 11.91
C ALA A 155 -3.05 -14.74 11.12
#